data_d3e9f36df20491ec82c73c556b282d02
#
_entry.id   d3e9f36df20491ec82c73c556b282d02
#
_cell.length_a   1.000
_cell.length_b   1.000
_cell.length_c   1.000
_cell.angle_alpha   90.00
_cell.angle_beta   90.00
_cell.angle_gamma   90.00
#
_symmetry.space_group_name_H-M   'P 1'
#
loop_
_entity.id
_entity.type
_entity.pdbx_description
1 polymer ?
#
loop_
_entity_poly.entity_id
_entity_poly.type
_entity_poly.pdbx_seq_one_letter_code
_entity_poly.pdbx_strand_id
1 'polypeptide(L)'
;MSRHLRHFAPLLVGGMLALAACGGRGADKGEAFAVTSGFRGVLSDPPREKPDFTLTDFNGAPFNFREATAGKVTLLFFGYTHCPDICPLHVANVAAVLKKLPFEARDAIRFVFVTTDPARDTPARLKEWLGTFDPSFIGLRGTEEEVNRILYTLRLPPIQKDTASSDAAGYLVGHAAQVLAFGIDGKARLEYPFGIRQEDWMQDLPRLARGELPTGVNPSGSGAVDLKPLGDESNVPSVPIRVAAALIPQPPSTSEGAMYVVLRNGSVEDTLVSVSSEAVQTAELHETMPGDQQRMGHMMPVKEIVLRPGETLQLAPGGRHVMLMGFAKRPEVGETITVRLHFRQAGDIVLAANVVSYAEVERMLAAAATSLGQ
;
A
#
# COMPACT_ATOMS: atom_id res chain seq x y z
N MET A 1 47.34 60.06 -58.42
CA MET A 1 48.72 60.35 -58.00
C MET A 1 49.11 59.44 -56.88
N SER A 2 50.04 58.55 -57.20
CA SER A 2 51.27 58.15 -56.54
C SER A 2 51.11 57.39 -55.22
N ARG A 3 51.36 56.12 -55.28
CA ARG A 3 52.65 55.37 -54.96
C ARG A 3 52.98 55.38 -53.46
N HIS A 4 53.24 54.35 -52.79
CA HIS A 4 54.21 53.19 -52.85
C HIS A 4 53.83 52.19 -51.81
N LEU A 5 53.76 50.88 -52.05
CA LEU A 5 54.73 49.81 -52.10
C LEU A 5 55.75 49.75 -50.93
N ARG A 6 55.73 48.64 -50.14
CA ARG A 6 56.79 47.66 -49.84
C ARG A 6 56.42 46.85 -48.59
N HIS A 7 56.17 45.62 -48.80
CA HIS A 7 56.99 44.43 -48.56
C HIS A 7 57.63 44.34 -47.15
N PHE A 8 57.22 43.28 -46.38
CA PHE A 8 58.08 42.15 -46.01
C PHE A 8 57.28 41.11 -45.18
N ALA A 9 57.36 39.89 -45.65
CA ALA A 9 56.97 38.67 -44.94
C ALA A 9 58.21 38.12 -44.21
N PRO A 10 58.20 36.96 -43.61
CA PRO A 10 57.29 36.23 -42.71
C PRO A 10 58.02 35.79 -41.41
N LEU A 11 57.33 35.36 -40.41
CA LEU A 11 57.89 34.49 -39.39
C LEU A 11 56.85 33.49 -38.93
N LEU A 12 57.12 32.26 -39.31
CA LEU A 12 56.48 31.03 -38.80
C LEU A 12 56.88 30.87 -37.33
N VAL A 13 55.92 30.80 -36.44
CA VAL A 13 56.07 30.08 -35.19
C VAL A 13 54.87 29.22 -34.97
N GLY A 14 55.12 27.92 -34.92
CA GLY A 14 54.13 26.89 -34.65
C GLY A 14 53.57 27.01 -33.24
N GLY A 15 52.30 26.77 -33.13
CA GLY A 15 51.59 26.77 -31.87
C GLY A 15 50.42 25.84 -31.93
N MET A 16 50.64 24.69 -31.51
CA MET A 16 49.79 23.67 -30.90
C MET A 16 48.29 23.84 -31.12
N LEU A 17 47.71 22.99 -31.96
CA LEU A 17 46.28 22.67 -31.98
C LEU A 17 45.89 22.03 -30.63
N ALA A 18 45.30 22.80 -29.76
CA ALA A 18 44.48 22.27 -28.67
C ALA A 18 43.08 21.97 -29.21
N LEU A 19 42.81 20.73 -29.56
CA LEU A 19 41.46 20.23 -29.75
C LEU A 19 40.73 20.25 -28.40
N ALA A 20 40.09 21.35 -28.12
CA ALA A 20 39.06 21.39 -27.07
C ALA A 20 37.82 20.62 -27.59
N ALA A 21 37.79 19.35 -27.31
CA ALA A 21 36.56 18.56 -27.39
C ALA A 21 35.62 19.07 -26.31
N CYS A 22 34.76 20.02 -26.67
CA CYS A 22 33.57 20.34 -25.90
C CYS A 22 32.58 19.19 -26.01
N GLY A 23 32.87 18.10 -25.33
CA GLY A 23 31.89 17.14 -24.90
C GLY A 23 31.09 17.77 -23.77
N GLY A 24 30.11 18.58 -24.11
CA GLY A 24 29.07 19.00 -23.17
C GLY A 24 28.26 17.76 -22.79
N ARG A 25 28.80 16.92 -21.91
CA ARG A 25 27.94 16.13 -21.06
C ARG A 25 27.20 17.12 -20.21
N GLY A 26 25.88 17.25 -20.50
CA GLY A 26 24.98 17.87 -19.58
C GLY A 26 25.30 17.30 -18.20
N ALA A 27 25.79 18.13 -17.33
CA ALA A 27 25.81 17.82 -15.93
C ALA A 27 24.35 17.54 -15.63
N ASP A 28 24.05 16.26 -15.48
CA ASP A 28 22.87 15.81 -14.76
C ASP A 28 22.92 16.62 -13.47
N LYS A 29 22.07 17.62 -13.41
CA LYS A 29 21.81 18.33 -12.16
C LYS A 29 21.21 17.26 -11.31
N GLY A 30 22.06 16.53 -10.59
CA GLY A 30 21.62 15.66 -9.54
C GLY A 30 20.60 16.48 -8.77
N GLU A 31 19.36 16.06 -8.84
CA GLU A 31 18.30 16.64 -8.05
C GLU A 31 18.85 16.67 -6.64
N ALA A 32 19.05 17.87 -6.14
CA ALA A 32 19.47 18.04 -4.76
C ALA A 32 18.37 17.34 -3.97
N PHE A 33 18.71 16.19 -3.39
CA PHE A 33 17.80 15.45 -2.52
C PHE A 33 17.32 16.46 -1.49
N ALA A 34 16.08 16.87 -1.65
CA ALA A 34 15.50 17.82 -0.75
C ALA A 34 15.63 17.22 0.65
N VAL A 35 16.12 18.01 1.59
CA VAL A 35 16.30 17.58 2.97
C VAL A 35 14.95 17.10 3.45
N THR A 36 14.79 15.79 3.60
CA THR A 36 13.57 15.23 4.16
C THR A 36 13.42 15.75 5.57
N SER A 37 12.21 16.07 5.96
CA SER A 37 11.87 16.46 7.35
C SER A 37 12.22 15.36 8.37
N GLY A 38 12.77 14.25 7.94
CA GLY A 38 12.98 13.05 8.73
C GLY A 38 11.69 12.30 9.06
N PHE A 39 10.54 12.72 8.51
CA PHE A 39 9.30 11.96 8.51
C PHE A 39 9.28 11.00 7.32
N ARG A 40 8.56 9.90 7.46
CA ARG A 40 8.42 8.83 6.47
C ARG A 40 7.14 8.91 5.66
N GLY A 41 6.10 9.52 6.24
CA GLY A 41 4.87 9.82 5.50
C GLY A 41 5.12 10.79 4.35
N VAL A 42 4.30 10.71 3.31
CA VAL A 42 4.34 11.61 2.15
C VAL A 42 3.83 12.99 2.56
N LEU A 43 4.58 14.04 2.24
CA LEU A 43 4.15 15.41 2.52
C LEU A 43 2.97 15.81 1.64
N SER A 44 1.94 16.34 2.26
CA SER A 44 0.83 16.99 1.58
C SER A 44 1.12 18.50 1.41
N ASP A 45 1.34 18.93 0.19
CA ASP A 45 1.60 20.34 -0.13
C ASP A 45 0.59 20.84 -1.17
N PRO A 46 -0.20 21.88 -0.89
CA PRO A 46 -0.35 22.52 0.42
C PRO A 46 -1.02 21.58 1.45
N PRO A 47 -0.73 21.78 2.76
CA PRO A 47 -1.39 21.02 3.83
C PRO A 47 -2.91 21.10 3.74
N ARG A 48 -3.61 20.03 4.09
CA ARG A 48 -5.07 20.04 4.16
C ARG A 48 -5.54 20.50 5.53
N GLU A 49 -6.47 21.44 5.56
CA GLU A 49 -7.14 21.84 6.82
C GLU A 49 -8.02 20.69 7.33
N LYS A 50 -8.06 20.52 8.66
CA LYS A 50 -8.96 19.55 9.29
C LYS A 50 -10.40 19.95 8.99
N PRO A 51 -11.17 19.11 8.25
CA PRO A 51 -12.51 19.46 7.84
C PRO A 51 -13.47 19.52 9.03
N ASP A 52 -14.46 20.39 8.93
CA ASP A 52 -15.56 20.47 9.89
C ASP A 52 -16.76 19.71 9.34
N PHE A 53 -16.99 18.53 9.90
CA PHE A 53 -18.14 17.72 9.55
C PHE A 53 -18.65 16.94 10.78
N THR A 54 -19.93 16.62 10.74
CA THR A 54 -20.56 15.75 11.74
C THR A 54 -21.13 14.54 11.04
N LEU A 55 -20.71 13.36 11.48
CA LEU A 55 -21.27 12.07 11.10
C LEU A 55 -21.76 11.34 12.36
N THR A 56 -22.41 10.19 12.16
CA THR A 56 -22.88 9.35 13.28
C THR A 56 -21.79 8.31 13.60
N ASP A 57 -21.46 8.15 14.87
CA ASP A 57 -20.58 7.09 15.32
C ASP A 57 -21.29 5.73 15.36
N PHE A 58 -20.54 4.67 15.58
CA PHE A 58 -21.11 3.33 15.67
C PHE A 58 -21.99 3.09 16.92
N ASN A 59 -22.05 4.03 17.88
CA ASN A 59 -22.98 3.98 19.01
C ASN A 59 -24.28 4.76 18.74
N GLY A 60 -24.38 5.40 17.57
CA GLY A 60 -25.53 6.20 17.17
C GLY A 60 -25.48 7.66 17.62
N ALA A 61 -24.35 8.11 18.17
CA ALA A 61 -24.17 9.50 18.61
C ALA A 61 -23.60 10.38 17.48
N PRO A 62 -23.99 11.67 17.41
CA PRO A 62 -23.37 12.60 16.51
C PRO A 62 -21.90 12.85 16.95
N PHE A 63 -20.98 12.78 15.98
CA PHE A 63 -19.57 13.00 16.19
C PHE A 63 -19.08 14.12 15.28
N ASN A 64 -18.78 15.28 15.86
CA ASN A 64 -18.12 16.36 15.13
C ASN A 64 -16.61 16.08 15.07
N PHE A 65 -16.11 15.83 13.86
CA PHE A 65 -14.72 15.41 13.65
C PHE A 65 -13.72 16.44 14.15
N ARG A 66 -13.91 17.73 13.83
CA ARG A 66 -12.98 18.79 14.21
C ARG A 66 -12.95 19.00 15.73
N GLU A 67 -14.11 19.09 16.34
CA GLU A 67 -14.24 19.36 17.77
C GLU A 67 -13.79 18.18 18.63
N ALA A 68 -14.25 16.97 18.31
CA ALA A 68 -13.97 15.76 19.08
C ALA A 68 -12.49 15.33 18.98
N THR A 69 -11.77 15.80 17.97
CA THR A 69 -10.33 15.52 17.79
C THR A 69 -9.44 16.74 17.96
N ALA A 70 -9.96 17.82 18.56
CA ALA A 70 -9.19 19.03 18.80
C ALA A 70 -7.97 18.76 19.70
N GLY A 71 -6.81 19.30 19.34
CA GLY A 71 -5.56 19.12 20.08
C GLY A 71 -4.97 17.71 20.05
N LYS A 72 -5.55 16.79 19.27
CA LYS A 72 -5.04 15.43 19.10
C LYS A 72 -4.48 15.24 17.66
N VAL A 73 -3.41 14.49 17.56
CA VAL A 73 -3.01 13.91 16.26
C VAL A 73 -4.13 13.00 15.81
N THR A 74 -4.62 13.21 14.59
CA THR A 74 -5.78 12.47 14.11
C THR A 74 -5.42 11.76 12.80
N LEU A 75 -5.49 10.45 12.85
CA LEU A 75 -5.32 9.58 11.68
C LEU A 75 -6.72 9.32 11.09
N LEU A 76 -6.99 9.90 9.93
CA LEU A 76 -8.27 9.75 9.24
C LEU A 76 -8.12 8.78 8.07
N PHE A 77 -8.93 7.74 8.06
CA PHE A 77 -8.94 6.73 7.00
C PHE A 77 -10.35 6.49 6.48
N PHE A 78 -10.49 6.46 5.18
CA PHE A 78 -11.72 6.09 4.48
C PHE A 78 -11.60 4.67 3.98
N GLY A 79 -12.57 3.83 4.24
CA GLY A 79 -12.54 2.43 3.88
C GLY A 79 -13.88 1.73 4.12
N TYR A 80 -13.90 0.42 3.98
CA TYR A 80 -15.10 -0.37 4.26
C TYR A 80 -14.73 -1.72 4.86
N THR A 81 -15.64 -2.29 5.68
CA THR A 81 -15.35 -3.49 6.46
C THR A 81 -15.31 -4.77 5.64
N HIS A 82 -15.81 -4.72 4.40
CA HIS A 82 -15.81 -5.82 3.44
C HIS A 82 -14.63 -5.75 2.45
N CYS A 83 -13.64 -4.89 2.72
CA CYS A 83 -12.40 -4.86 1.96
C CYS A 83 -11.54 -6.06 2.33
N PRO A 84 -11.20 -6.94 1.38
CA PRO A 84 -10.49 -8.18 1.71
C PRO A 84 -8.99 -8.00 1.88
N ASP A 85 -8.42 -6.90 1.42
CA ASP A 85 -6.97 -6.72 1.28
C ASP A 85 -6.43 -5.52 2.08
N ILE A 86 -6.51 -4.31 1.52
CA ILE A 86 -5.76 -3.15 2.02
C ILE A 86 -6.33 -2.53 3.29
N CYS A 87 -7.67 -2.44 3.44
CA CYS A 87 -8.26 -1.78 4.61
C CYS A 87 -7.89 -2.48 5.93
N PRO A 88 -8.08 -3.81 6.09
CA PRO A 88 -7.72 -4.47 7.34
C PRO A 88 -6.23 -4.41 7.62
N LEU A 89 -5.38 -4.43 6.60
CA LEU A 89 -3.94 -4.33 6.79
C LEU A 89 -3.51 -2.96 7.31
N HIS A 90 -4.05 -1.87 6.74
CA HIS A 90 -3.79 -0.52 7.24
C HIS A 90 -4.22 -0.36 8.71
N VAL A 91 -5.45 -0.78 9.02
CA VAL A 91 -6.00 -0.67 10.38
C VAL A 91 -5.18 -1.48 11.37
N ALA A 92 -4.77 -2.70 10.98
CA ALA A 92 -3.92 -3.57 11.81
C ALA A 92 -2.53 -2.99 12.05
N ASN A 93 -1.91 -2.40 11.03
CA ASN A 93 -0.60 -1.75 11.16
C ASN A 93 -0.66 -0.57 12.13
N VAL A 94 -1.66 0.29 12.01
CA VAL A 94 -1.87 1.39 12.95
C VAL A 94 -2.10 0.85 14.36
N ALA A 95 -2.96 -0.15 14.55
CA ALA A 95 -3.21 -0.76 15.85
C ALA A 95 -1.94 -1.36 16.48
N ALA A 96 -1.15 -2.09 15.68
CA ALA A 96 0.10 -2.69 16.14
C ALA A 96 1.13 -1.64 16.57
N VAL A 97 1.21 -0.53 15.85
CA VAL A 97 2.08 0.60 16.19
C VAL A 97 1.60 1.28 17.47
N LEU A 98 0.32 1.64 17.57
CA LEU A 98 -0.23 2.31 18.76
C LEU A 98 -0.04 1.48 20.03
N LYS A 99 -0.14 0.15 19.96
CA LYS A 99 0.14 -0.76 21.10
C LYS A 99 1.59 -0.70 21.58
N LYS A 100 2.54 -0.36 20.70
CA LYS A 100 3.98 -0.26 21.02
C LYS A 100 4.38 1.12 21.52
N LEU A 101 3.55 2.15 21.30
CA LEU A 101 3.85 3.53 21.73
C LEU A 101 3.74 3.68 23.26
N PRO A 102 4.55 4.57 23.86
CA PRO A 102 4.35 5.03 25.23
C PRO A 102 2.93 5.60 25.42
N PHE A 103 2.40 5.48 26.63
CA PHE A 103 1.02 5.88 26.95
C PHE A 103 0.71 7.32 26.51
N GLU A 104 1.61 8.27 26.81
CA GLU A 104 1.43 9.70 26.51
C GLU A 104 1.32 9.95 25.00
N ALA A 105 2.14 9.27 24.19
CA ALA A 105 2.08 9.38 22.74
C ALA A 105 0.80 8.73 22.20
N ARG A 106 0.43 7.57 22.74
CA ARG A 106 -0.80 6.88 22.35
C ARG A 106 -2.05 7.70 22.70
N ASP A 107 -2.11 8.29 23.89
CA ASP A 107 -3.24 9.13 24.31
C ASP A 107 -3.38 10.39 23.48
N ALA A 108 -2.29 10.90 22.93
CA ALA A 108 -2.28 12.05 22.03
C ALA A 108 -2.82 11.74 20.62
N ILE A 109 -3.05 10.48 20.28
CA ILE A 109 -3.44 10.05 18.92
C ILE A 109 -4.88 9.54 18.92
N ARG A 110 -5.63 9.87 17.87
CA ARG A 110 -6.95 9.31 17.57
C ARG A 110 -6.95 8.72 16.18
N PHE A 111 -7.46 7.50 16.06
CA PHE A 111 -7.72 6.89 14.75
C PHE A 111 -9.23 6.96 14.47
N VAL A 112 -9.56 7.56 13.33
CA VAL A 112 -10.95 7.74 12.88
C VAL A 112 -11.12 7.07 11.54
N PHE A 113 -12.01 6.11 11.50
CA PHE A 113 -12.41 5.38 10.30
C PHE A 113 -13.76 5.90 9.83
N VAL A 114 -13.86 6.28 8.55
CA VAL A 114 -15.12 6.68 7.92
C VAL A 114 -15.48 5.63 6.88
N THR A 115 -16.63 4.98 7.04
CA THR A 115 -17.03 4.00 6.05
C THR A 115 -17.41 4.62 4.72
N THR A 116 -16.91 4.02 3.64
CA THR A 116 -17.28 4.32 2.25
C THR A 116 -18.40 3.41 1.74
N ASP A 117 -18.87 2.47 2.55
CA ASP A 117 -19.96 1.55 2.21
C ASP A 117 -21.03 1.49 3.29
N PRO A 118 -21.77 2.57 3.51
CA PRO A 118 -22.78 2.62 4.55
C PRO A 118 -23.94 1.63 4.33
N ALA A 119 -24.06 1.05 3.15
CA ALA A 119 -25.09 0.06 2.87
C ALA A 119 -24.82 -1.29 3.58
N ARG A 120 -23.57 -1.75 3.57
CA ARG A 120 -23.14 -3.01 4.23
C ARG A 120 -22.57 -2.78 5.63
N ASP A 121 -21.92 -1.65 5.86
CA ASP A 121 -21.28 -1.32 7.12
C ASP A 121 -22.28 -0.74 8.12
N THR A 122 -23.04 -1.61 8.76
CA THR A 122 -23.94 -1.21 9.85
C THR A 122 -23.13 -0.72 11.08
N PRO A 123 -23.74 0.04 12.01
CA PRO A 123 -23.06 0.45 13.25
C PRO A 123 -22.48 -0.74 14.04
N ALA A 124 -23.24 -1.83 14.14
CA ALA A 124 -22.80 -3.04 14.82
C ALA A 124 -21.58 -3.67 14.13
N ARG A 125 -21.62 -3.73 12.79
CA ARG A 125 -20.51 -4.26 11.98
C ARG A 125 -19.24 -3.42 12.13
N LEU A 126 -19.35 -2.09 12.05
CA LEU A 126 -18.22 -1.18 12.26
C LEU A 126 -17.60 -1.35 13.64
N LYS A 127 -18.43 -1.42 14.67
CA LYS A 127 -17.99 -1.60 16.06
C LYS A 127 -17.27 -2.93 16.26
N GLU A 128 -17.85 -4.01 15.75
CA GLU A 128 -17.26 -5.34 15.83
C GLU A 128 -15.90 -5.36 15.09
N TRP A 129 -15.90 -4.92 13.84
CA TRP A 129 -14.72 -4.98 12.96
C TRP A 129 -13.55 -4.14 13.50
N LEU A 130 -13.78 -2.87 13.86
CA LEU A 130 -12.75 -2.01 14.43
C LEU A 130 -12.26 -2.54 15.78
N GLY A 131 -13.17 -3.09 16.60
CA GLY A 131 -12.86 -3.67 17.90
C GLY A 131 -11.91 -4.87 17.81
N THR A 132 -11.85 -5.59 16.68
CA THR A 132 -10.89 -6.68 16.48
C THR A 132 -9.44 -6.19 16.41
N PHE A 133 -9.22 -4.92 16.03
CA PHE A 133 -7.89 -4.30 15.94
C PHE A 133 -7.56 -3.51 17.21
N ASP A 134 -8.37 -2.53 17.56
CA ASP A 134 -8.22 -1.74 18.78
C ASP A 134 -9.58 -1.15 19.20
N PRO A 135 -10.02 -1.36 20.46
CA PRO A 135 -11.32 -0.89 20.94
C PRO A 135 -11.42 0.66 21.08
N SER A 136 -10.28 1.36 20.99
CA SER A 136 -10.25 2.83 21.01
C SER A 136 -10.49 3.47 19.64
N PHE A 137 -10.56 2.68 18.57
CA PHE A 137 -10.80 3.21 17.23
C PHE A 137 -12.23 3.72 17.08
N ILE A 138 -12.35 4.83 16.39
CA ILE A 138 -13.62 5.53 16.18
C ILE A 138 -14.11 5.22 14.77
N GLY A 139 -15.29 4.64 14.66
CA GLY A 139 -15.94 4.36 13.37
C GLY A 139 -17.09 5.33 13.14
N LEU A 140 -17.07 5.99 12.00
CA LEU A 140 -18.08 6.96 11.59
C LEU A 140 -18.83 6.49 10.35
N ARG A 141 -20.11 6.85 10.30
CA ARG A 141 -21.02 6.50 9.23
C ARG A 141 -21.87 7.71 8.85
N GLY A 142 -22.05 7.94 7.57
CA GLY A 142 -22.98 8.89 6.98
C GLY A 142 -23.62 8.32 5.73
N THR A 143 -24.38 9.12 5.00
CA THR A 143 -24.80 8.77 3.64
C THR A 143 -23.60 8.85 2.69
N GLU A 144 -23.70 8.19 1.54
CA GLU A 144 -22.64 8.24 0.53
C GLU A 144 -22.40 9.67 0.05
N GLU A 145 -23.43 10.49 -0.05
CA GLU A 145 -23.33 11.90 -0.43
C GLU A 145 -22.61 12.73 0.62
N GLU A 146 -22.84 12.47 1.91
CA GLU A 146 -22.13 13.13 3.00
C GLU A 146 -20.66 12.79 2.98
N VAL A 147 -20.32 11.51 2.83
CA VAL A 147 -18.93 11.06 2.75
C VAL A 147 -18.23 11.61 1.51
N ASN A 148 -18.89 11.62 0.35
CA ASN A 148 -18.34 12.20 -0.88
C ASN A 148 -18.08 13.71 -0.76
N ARG A 149 -18.92 14.47 -0.04
CA ARG A 149 -18.64 15.88 0.25
C ARG A 149 -17.38 16.07 1.10
N ILE A 150 -17.17 15.19 2.08
CA ILE A 150 -15.96 15.21 2.90
C ILE A 150 -14.72 14.88 2.06
N LEU A 151 -14.79 13.83 1.24
CA LEU A 151 -13.72 13.45 0.32
C LEU A 151 -13.37 14.59 -0.63
N TYR A 152 -14.37 15.26 -1.22
CA TYR A 152 -14.17 16.42 -2.06
C TYR A 152 -13.46 17.57 -1.33
N THR A 153 -13.88 17.88 -0.09
CA THR A 153 -13.23 18.91 0.74
C THR A 153 -11.78 18.58 1.00
N LEU A 154 -11.47 17.31 1.16
CA LEU A 154 -10.12 16.80 1.36
C LEU A 154 -9.34 16.58 0.06
N ARG A 155 -9.91 16.92 -1.09
CA ARG A 155 -9.31 16.68 -2.41
C ARG A 155 -8.94 15.21 -2.62
N LEU A 156 -9.81 14.33 -2.16
CA LEU A 156 -9.73 12.88 -2.34
C LEU A 156 -10.73 12.42 -3.40
N PRO A 157 -10.45 11.32 -4.10
CA PRO A 157 -11.38 10.76 -5.08
C PRO A 157 -12.69 10.33 -4.42
N PRO A 158 -13.83 10.46 -5.12
CA PRO A 158 -15.13 10.04 -4.60
C PRO A 158 -15.23 8.52 -4.50
N ILE A 159 -16.24 8.04 -3.75
CA ILE A 159 -16.60 6.62 -3.67
C ILE A 159 -17.01 6.13 -5.07
N GLN A 160 -16.51 4.96 -5.46
CA GLN A 160 -16.91 4.28 -6.68
C GLN A 160 -17.25 2.82 -6.35
N LYS A 161 -18.42 2.38 -6.77
CA LYS A 161 -18.82 0.98 -6.63
C LYS A 161 -18.60 0.25 -7.94
N ASP A 162 -17.80 -0.80 -7.89
CA ASP A 162 -17.65 -1.72 -9.00
C ASP A 162 -18.71 -2.82 -8.87
N THR A 163 -19.79 -2.64 -9.63
CA THR A 163 -20.89 -3.60 -9.70
C THR A 163 -20.69 -4.63 -10.83
N ALA A 164 -19.62 -4.51 -11.62
CA ALA A 164 -19.34 -5.47 -12.69
C ALA A 164 -18.70 -6.76 -12.15
N SER A 165 -18.08 -6.71 -10.99
CA SER A 165 -17.64 -7.90 -10.23
C SER A 165 -18.82 -8.47 -9.43
N SER A 166 -19.80 -9.04 -10.12
CA SER A 166 -20.96 -9.69 -9.51
C SER A 166 -20.65 -11.13 -9.11
N ASP A 167 -19.77 -11.30 -8.16
CA ASP A 167 -19.55 -12.56 -7.48
C ASP A 167 -20.42 -12.66 -6.22
N ALA A 168 -20.35 -13.80 -5.54
CA ALA A 168 -21.15 -14.07 -4.33
C ALA A 168 -20.85 -13.10 -3.17
N ALA A 169 -19.78 -12.33 -3.22
CA ALA A 169 -19.37 -11.33 -2.24
C ALA A 169 -20.03 -9.95 -2.46
N GLY A 170 -20.72 -9.75 -3.59
CA GLY A 170 -21.39 -8.50 -3.92
C GLY A 170 -20.51 -7.57 -4.78
N TYR A 171 -20.30 -6.33 -4.36
CA TYR A 171 -19.54 -5.34 -5.11
C TYR A 171 -18.30 -4.88 -4.34
N LEU A 172 -17.27 -4.48 -5.07
CA LEU A 172 -16.10 -3.81 -4.50
C LEU A 172 -16.33 -2.30 -4.43
N VAL A 173 -15.70 -1.65 -3.45
CA VAL A 173 -15.78 -0.21 -3.29
C VAL A 173 -14.38 0.37 -3.44
N GLY A 174 -14.18 1.09 -4.54
CA GLY A 174 -13.02 1.92 -4.72
C GLY A 174 -13.08 3.15 -3.80
N HIS A 175 -12.00 3.45 -3.12
CA HIS A 175 -11.88 4.57 -2.18
C HIS A 175 -10.45 5.07 -2.05
N ALA A 176 -10.26 6.24 -1.44
CA ALA A 176 -8.93 6.74 -1.10
C ALA A 176 -8.23 5.81 -0.10
N ALA A 177 -7.13 5.20 -0.51
CA ALA A 177 -6.44 4.17 0.29
C ALA A 177 -5.40 4.74 1.27
N GLN A 178 -5.12 6.05 1.23
CA GLN A 178 -4.18 6.69 2.14
C GLN A 178 -4.81 7.09 3.47
N VAL A 179 -4.02 7.01 4.55
CA VAL A 179 -4.37 7.59 5.84
C VAL A 179 -3.87 9.02 5.91
N LEU A 180 -4.74 9.98 6.21
CA LEU A 180 -4.37 11.37 6.42
C LEU A 180 -4.00 11.59 7.89
N ALA A 181 -2.83 12.17 8.16
CA ALA A 181 -2.40 12.50 9.51
C ALA A 181 -2.51 14.01 9.78
N PHE A 182 -3.52 14.38 10.55
CA PHE A 182 -3.68 15.74 11.05
C PHE A 182 -2.85 15.92 12.33
N GLY A 183 -1.96 16.92 12.32
CA GLY A 183 -1.22 17.34 13.51
C GLY A 183 -2.12 17.98 14.55
N ILE A 184 -1.55 18.29 15.72
CA ILE A 184 -2.24 18.98 16.83
C ILE A 184 -2.74 20.37 16.42
N ASP A 185 -2.15 20.97 15.39
CA ASP A 185 -2.52 22.26 14.80
C ASP A 185 -3.70 22.17 13.82
N GLY A 186 -4.26 20.98 13.64
CA GLY A 186 -5.41 20.76 12.77
C GLY A 186 -5.09 20.72 11.27
N LYS A 187 -3.84 20.50 10.89
CA LYS A 187 -3.45 20.41 9.48
C LYS A 187 -2.88 19.04 9.15
N ALA A 188 -3.38 18.41 8.08
CA ALA A 188 -2.76 17.22 7.52
C ALA A 188 -1.59 17.62 6.63
N ARG A 189 -0.39 17.36 7.12
CA ARG A 189 0.86 17.54 6.38
C ARG A 189 1.44 16.24 5.88
N LEU A 190 0.98 15.13 6.44
CA LEU A 190 1.44 13.79 6.07
C LEU A 190 0.26 12.95 5.60
N GLU A 191 0.52 12.19 4.57
CA GLU A 191 -0.32 11.12 4.07
C GLU A 191 0.48 9.82 4.12
N TYR A 192 -0.17 8.77 4.50
CA TYR A 192 0.42 7.45 4.53
C TYR A 192 -0.27 6.58 3.49
N PRO A 193 0.31 6.44 2.29
CA PRO A 193 -0.23 5.54 1.28
C PRO A 193 -0.15 4.10 1.74
N PHE A 194 -0.85 3.22 1.05
CA PHE A 194 -0.70 1.79 1.29
C PHE A 194 0.77 1.36 1.08
N GLY A 195 1.24 0.41 1.90
CA GLY A 195 2.63 -0.08 1.86
C GLY A 195 3.60 0.65 2.80
N ILE A 196 3.15 1.67 3.51
CA ILE A 196 3.95 2.26 4.61
C ILE A 196 4.09 1.24 5.73
N ARG A 197 5.34 0.97 6.13
CA ARG A 197 5.69 -0.07 7.09
C ARG A 197 5.47 0.39 8.54
N GLN A 198 5.27 -0.57 9.44
CA GLN A 198 5.13 -0.27 10.88
C GLN A 198 6.30 0.54 11.44
N GLU A 199 7.52 0.34 10.93
CA GLU A 199 8.72 1.08 11.34
C GLU A 199 8.61 2.57 11.00
N ASP A 200 8.04 2.90 9.86
CA ASP A 200 7.84 4.27 9.41
C ASP A 200 6.80 4.99 10.30
N TRP A 201 5.70 4.32 10.62
CA TRP A 201 4.71 4.79 11.60
C TRP A 201 5.33 4.98 12.99
N MET A 202 6.16 4.03 13.44
CA MET A 202 6.84 4.10 14.75
C MET A 202 7.80 5.28 14.83
N GLN A 203 8.40 5.70 13.72
CA GLN A 203 9.25 6.87 13.66
C GLN A 203 8.45 8.17 13.71
N ASP A 204 7.33 8.24 12.99
CA ASP A 204 6.59 9.47 12.75
C ASP A 204 5.59 9.79 13.86
N LEU A 205 4.80 8.82 14.32
CA LEU A 205 3.70 9.08 15.25
C LEU A 205 4.13 9.69 16.59
N PRO A 206 5.24 9.25 17.24
CA PRO A 206 5.72 9.90 18.46
C PRO A 206 6.12 11.36 18.25
N ARG A 207 6.65 11.69 17.08
CA ARG A 207 7.07 13.04 16.70
C ARG A 207 5.87 13.94 16.50
N LEU A 208 4.87 13.46 15.76
CA LEU A 208 3.59 14.16 15.60
C LEU A 208 2.89 14.39 16.96
N ALA A 209 2.92 13.38 17.85
CA ALA A 209 2.33 13.47 19.19
C ALA A 209 3.01 14.54 20.05
N ARG A 210 4.31 14.81 19.85
CA ARG A 210 5.04 15.92 20.48
C ARG A 210 4.83 17.27 19.78
N GLY A 211 4.02 17.33 18.73
CA GLY A 211 3.75 18.54 17.96
C GLY A 211 4.86 18.92 16.98
N GLU A 212 5.77 18.00 16.64
CA GLU A 212 6.75 18.25 15.59
C GLU A 212 6.03 18.38 14.25
N LEU A 213 6.38 19.41 13.49
CA LEU A 213 5.77 19.66 12.18
C LEU A 213 6.68 19.16 11.08
N PRO A 214 6.15 18.37 10.15
CA PRO A 214 6.88 18.01 8.93
C PRO A 214 7.21 19.27 8.13
N THR A 215 8.48 19.43 7.77
CA THR A 215 8.98 20.54 6.94
C THR A 215 9.84 19.98 5.82
N GLY A 216 9.88 20.63 4.66
CA GLY A 216 10.68 20.22 3.52
C GLY A 216 9.85 19.62 2.38
N VAL A 217 10.51 19.18 1.33
CA VAL A 217 9.91 18.47 0.20
C VAL A 217 10.25 17.00 0.34
N ASN A 218 9.27 16.12 0.27
CA ASN A 218 9.56 14.70 0.16
C ASN A 218 10.11 14.41 -1.25
N PRO A 219 11.24 13.74 -1.38
CA PRO A 219 11.51 13.04 -2.61
C PRO A 219 10.38 12.03 -2.78
N SER A 220 9.77 11.96 -3.95
CA SER A 220 8.65 11.10 -4.29
C SER A 220 8.79 9.75 -3.58
N GLY A 221 8.06 9.61 -2.46
CA GLY A 221 8.19 8.44 -1.62
C GLY A 221 7.52 7.27 -2.32
N SER A 222 8.29 6.53 -3.05
CA SER A 222 7.92 5.17 -3.40
C SER A 222 8.10 4.33 -2.14
N GLY A 223 7.10 4.28 -1.30
CA GLY A 223 6.94 3.19 -0.33
C GLY A 223 6.62 1.87 -1.02
N ALA A 224 6.62 1.84 -2.34
CA ALA A 224 6.67 0.62 -3.11
C ALA A 224 8.01 -0.05 -2.78
N VAL A 225 7.95 -1.22 -2.19
CA VAL A 225 9.10 -2.12 -2.09
C VAL A 225 9.56 -2.31 -3.53
N ASP A 226 10.65 -1.63 -3.89
CA ASP A 226 11.31 -1.81 -5.17
C ASP A 226 11.94 -3.21 -5.14
N LEU A 227 11.14 -4.18 -5.57
CA LEU A 227 11.57 -5.54 -5.77
C LEU A 227 12.45 -5.52 -7.01
N LYS A 228 13.75 -5.25 -6.81
CA LYS A 228 14.75 -5.48 -7.85
C LYS A 228 14.51 -6.85 -8.47
N PRO A 229 14.35 -6.96 -9.79
CA PRO A 229 14.41 -8.25 -10.46
C PRO A 229 15.72 -8.90 -10.07
N LEU A 230 15.65 -10.02 -9.36
CA LEU A 230 16.82 -10.84 -9.09
C LEU A 230 17.32 -11.33 -10.44
N GLY A 231 18.62 -11.12 -10.69
CA GLY A 231 19.28 -11.20 -11.97
C GLY A 231 18.99 -12.43 -12.82
N ASP A 232 19.26 -12.26 -14.11
CA ASP A 232 19.27 -13.27 -15.15
C ASP A 232 20.13 -14.50 -14.73
N GLU A 233 19.44 -15.57 -14.31
CA GLU A 233 20.08 -16.84 -14.01
C GLU A 233 19.75 -17.86 -15.12
N SER A 234 20.49 -17.79 -16.21
CA SER A 234 20.41 -18.71 -17.35
C SER A 234 20.98 -20.12 -17.06
N ASN A 235 21.15 -20.52 -15.79
CA ASN A 235 21.73 -21.83 -15.48
C ASN A 235 21.14 -22.43 -14.18
N VAL A 236 19.82 -22.66 -14.16
CA VAL A 236 19.17 -23.34 -13.02
C VAL A 236 18.93 -24.80 -13.40
N PRO A 237 19.41 -25.78 -12.57
CA PRO A 237 19.06 -27.19 -12.76
C PRO A 237 17.54 -27.36 -12.72
N SER A 238 17.01 -28.44 -13.32
CA SER A 238 15.58 -28.78 -13.29
C SER A 238 15.07 -28.83 -11.82
N VAL A 239 14.66 -27.69 -11.32
CA VAL A 239 14.16 -27.55 -9.94
C VAL A 239 12.66 -27.31 -10.03
N PRO A 240 11.84 -28.01 -9.21
CA PRO A 240 10.41 -27.79 -9.13
C PRO A 240 10.10 -26.38 -8.55
N ILE A 241 8.89 -25.92 -8.76
CA ILE A 241 8.38 -24.71 -8.09
C ILE A 241 8.55 -24.84 -6.58
N ARG A 242 9.14 -23.82 -5.96
CA ARG A 242 9.41 -23.77 -4.51
C ARG A 242 8.52 -22.71 -3.87
N VAL A 243 7.70 -23.09 -2.93
CA VAL A 243 6.86 -22.16 -2.14
C VAL A 243 7.59 -21.83 -0.83
N ALA A 244 7.87 -20.55 -0.60
CA ALA A 244 8.53 -20.07 0.61
C ALA A 244 7.52 -19.64 1.68
N ALA A 245 6.36 -19.12 1.29
CA ALA A 245 5.28 -18.77 2.20
C ALA A 245 3.91 -18.87 1.51
N ALA A 246 2.91 -19.23 2.29
CA ALA A 246 1.51 -19.07 1.97
C ALA A 246 0.79 -18.62 3.25
N LEU A 247 0.24 -17.41 3.23
CA LEU A 247 -0.30 -16.73 4.39
C LEU A 247 -1.73 -16.29 4.12
N ILE A 248 -2.60 -16.55 5.07
CA ILE A 248 -3.98 -16.05 5.08
C ILE A 248 -4.10 -15.15 6.32
N PRO A 249 -4.13 -13.82 6.16
CA PRO A 249 -4.47 -12.95 7.29
C PRO A 249 -5.83 -13.36 7.84
N GLN A 250 -5.97 -13.44 9.16
CA GLN A 250 -7.24 -13.86 9.76
C GLN A 250 -8.40 -13.01 9.24
N PRO A 251 -9.32 -13.55 8.42
CA PRO A 251 -10.39 -12.74 7.84
C PRO A 251 -11.25 -12.11 8.94
N PRO A 252 -11.72 -10.88 8.76
CA PRO A 252 -12.59 -10.23 9.73
C PRO A 252 -14.00 -10.85 9.79
N SER A 253 -14.35 -11.64 8.78
CA SER A 253 -15.64 -12.36 8.69
C SER A 253 -15.46 -13.68 7.93
N THR A 254 -16.56 -14.42 7.75
CA THR A 254 -16.60 -15.60 6.88
C THR A 254 -16.82 -15.27 5.41
N SER A 255 -17.17 -14.02 5.08
CA SER A 255 -17.54 -13.64 3.71
C SER A 255 -16.33 -13.66 2.77
N GLU A 256 -15.23 -13.07 3.20
CA GLU A 256 -14.08 -12.82 2.32
C GLU A 256 -12.78 -12.67 3.10
N GLY A 257 -11.68 -12.99 2.43
CA GLY A 257 -10.33 -12.83 2.90
C GLY A 257 -9.36 -12.89 1.73
N ALA A 258 -8.09 -12.60 2.01
CA ALA A 258 -7.01 -12.69 1.04
C ALA A 258 -6.02 -13.79 1.41
N MET A 259 -5.34 -14.34 0.41
CA MET A 259 -4.15 -15.17 0.63
C MET A 259 -2.98 -14.60 -0.16
N TYR A 260 -1.84 -14.58 0.48
CA TYR A 260 -0.57 -14.12 -0.07
C TYR A 260 0.39 -15.29 -0.19
N VAL A 261 1.17 -15.30 -1.27
CA VAL A 261 2.09 -16.40 -1.56
C VAL A 261 3.41 -15.85 -2.06
N VAL A 262 4.50 -16.41 -1.58
CA VAL A 262 5.83 -16.20 -2.14
C VAL A 262 6.32 -17.53 -2.67
N LEU A 263 6.59 -17.60 -3.97
CA LEU A 263 7.12 -18.81 -4.60
C LEU A 263 8.15 -18.44 -5.67
N ARG A 264 9.03 -19.38 -5.98
CA ARG A 264 9.97 -19.30 -7.10
C ARG A 264 9.65 -20.39 -8.10
N ASN A 265 9.54 -20.01 -9.37
CA ASN A 265 9.36 -20.96 -10.47
C ASN A 265 10.62 -21.80 -10.68
N GLY A 266 10.42 -22.97 -11.24
CA GLY A 266 11.50 -23.87 -11.64
C GLY A 266 12.25 -23.39 -12.88
N SER A 267 12.93 -24.33 -13.54
CA SER A 267 13.76 -24.04 -14.73
C SER A 267 12.99 -23.89 -16.04
N VAL A 268 11.68 -24.06 -16.02
CA VAL A 268 10.81 -23.98 -17.21
C VAL A 268 9.75 -22.93 -16.99
N GLU A 269 9.40 -22.17 -18.03
CA GLU A 269 8.24 -21.28 -17.98
C GLU A 269 6.98 -22.06 -17.62
N ASP A 270 6.21 -21.54 -16.68
CA ASP A 270 4.92 -22.13 -16.29
C ASP A 270 3.85 -21.04 -16.11
N THR A 271 2.62 -21.44 -15.90
CA THR A 271 1.49 -20.52 -15.73
C THR A 271 0.63 -20.98 -14.57
N LEU A 272 0.45 -20.13 -13.58
CA LEU A 272 -0.56 -20.31 -12.53
C LEU A 272 -1.94 -20.00 -13.13
N VAL A 273 -2.77 -21.01 -13.27
CA VAL A 273 -4.05 -20.96 -13.99
C VAL A 273 -5.22 -20.74 -13.05
N SER A 274 -5.19 -21.37 -11.87
CA SER A 274 -6.29 -21.26 -10.90
C SER A 274 -5.82 -21.62 -9.51
N VAL A 275 -6.66 -21.26 -8.54
CA VAL A 275 -6.50 -21.60 -7.11
C VAL A 275 -7.79 -22.22 -6.61
N SER A 276 -7.72 -23.17 -5.71
CA SER A 276 -8.90 -23.77 -5.07
C SER A 276 -8.61 -24.18 -3.63
N SER A 277 -9.65 -24.24 -2.80
CA SER A 277 -9.60 -24.74 -1.43
C SER A 277 -10.97 -25.24 -1.02
N GLU A 278 -11.02 -26.34 -0.28
CA GLU A 278 -12.28 -26.87 0.29
C GLU A 278 -12.82 -26.04 1.45
N ALA A 279 -11.99 -25.15 2.00
CA ALA A 279 -12.37 -24.29 3.12
C ALA A 279 -13.22 -23.08 2.71
N VAL A 280 -13.31 -22.78 1.40
CA VAL A 280 -14.01 -21.62 0.85
C VAL A 280 -14.90 -22.03 -0.33
N GLN A 281 -15.91 -21.23 -0.62
CA GLN A 281 -16.77 -21.47 -1.78
C GLN A 281 -16.05 -21.14 -3.09
N THR A 282 -15.26 -20.06 -3.09
CA THR A 282 -14.55 -19.59 -4.29
C THR A 282 -13.17 -19.09 -3.91
N ALA A 283 -12.16 -19.38 -4.76
CA ALA A 283 -10.82 -18.84 -4.69
C ALA A 283 -10.42 -18.32 -6.06
N GLU A 284 -10.03 -17.05 -6.17
CA GLU A 284 -9.74 -16.38 -7.43
C GLU A 284 -8.44 -15.59 -7.36
N LEU A 285 -7.75 -15.50 -8.51
CA LEU A 285 -6.59 -14.62 -8.65
C LEU A 285 -7.08 -13.20 -8.92
N HIS A 286 -6.63 -12.25 -8.14
CA HIS A 286 -6.94 -10.83 -8.29
C HIS A 286 -5.68 -9.98 -8.33
N GLU A 287 -5.80 -8.79 -8.90
CA GLU A 287 -4.77 -7.76 -8.89
C GLU A 287 -5.37 -6.43 -8.44
N THR A 288 -4.76 -5.83 -7.43
CA THR A 288 -5.08 -4.47 -7.00
C THR A 288 -4.28 -3.51 -7.87
N MET A 289 -4.98 -2.77 -8.72
CA MET A 289 -4.37 -1.71 -9.51
C MET A 289 -4.21 -0.46 -8.64
N PRO A 290 -3.00 0.06 -8.47
CA PRO A 290 -2.82 1.29 -7.72
C PRO A 290 -3.55 2.44 -8.40
N GLY A 291 -4.23 3.26 -7.59
CA GLY A 291 -4.78 4.53 -8.06
C GLY A 291 -3.68 5.57 -8.23
N ASP A 292 -3.89 6.51 -9.12
CA ASP A 292 -3.11 7.75 -9.18
C ASP A 292 -3.90 8.90 -8.51
N GLN A 293 -3.38 10.13 -8.56
CA GLN A 293 -4.07 11.31 -7.98
C GLN A 293 -5.45 11.58 -8.57
N GLN A 294 -5.80 10.96 -9.70
CA GLN A 294 -7.04 11.17 -10.45
C GLN A 294 -7.87 9.89 -10.56
N ARG A 295 -7.28 8.72 -10.31
CA ARG A 295 -7.93 7.43 -10.41
C ARG A 295 -7.76 6.66 -9.11
N MET A 296 -8.81 5.96 -8.73
CA MET A 296 -8.80 5.10 -7.55
C MET A 296 -8.14 3.77 -7.84
N GLY A 297 -7.51 3.20 -6.82
CA GLY A 297 -7.14 1.80 -6.86
C GLY A 297 -8.40 0.93 -6.95
N HIS A 298 -8.41 -0.04 -7.83
CA HIS A 298 -9.48 -1.02 -7.97
C HIS A 298 -8.89 -2.43 -8.08
N MET A 299 -9.63 -3.42 -7.61
CA MET A 299 -9.30 -4.82 -7.75
C MET A 299 -9.92 -5.38 -9.02
N MET A 300 -9.16 -6.21 -9.74
CA MET A 300 -9.63 -6.89 -10.95
C MET A 300 -9.28 -8.37 -10.89
N PRO A 301 -10.16 -9.26 -11.35
CA PRO A 301 -9.83 -10.66 -11.50
C PRO A 301 -8.75 -10.84 -12.59
N VAL A 302 -7.79 -11.69 -12.30
CA VAL A 302 -6.70 -12.08 -13.22
C VAL A 302 -6.93 -13.52 -13.67
N LYS A 303 -6.97 -13.74 -14.97
CA LYS A 303 -7.26 -15.08 -15.49
C LYS A 303 -6.14 -16.08 -15.22
N GLU A 304 -4.89 -15.63 -15.36
CA GLU A 304 -3.70 -16.48 -15.21
C GLU A 304 -2.46 -15.61 -15.00
N ILE A 305 -1.42 -16.20 -14.41
CA ILE A 305 -0.14 -15.52 -14.18
C ILE A 305 0.97 -16.36 -14.78
N VAL A 306 1.62 -15.81 -15.81
CA VAL A 306 2.78 -16.45 -16.44
C VAL A 306 4.03 -16.22 -15.60
N LEU A 307 4.82 -17.27 -15.41
CA LEU A 307 6.06 -17.24 -14.64
C LEU A 307 7.22 -17.69 -15.52
N ARG A 308 8.21 -16.84 -15.68
CA ARG A 308 9.44 -17.17 -16.39
C ARG A 308 10.27 -18.19 -15.60
N PRO A 309 11.20 -18.89 -16.25
CA PRO A 309 12.14 -19.76 -15.56
C PRO A 309 12.88 -18.99 -14.42
N GLY A 310 12.91 -19.58 -13.23
CA GLY A 310 13.55 -18.98 -12.04
C GLY A 310 12.88 -17.75 -11.46
N GLU A 311 11.79 -17.27 -12.03
CA GLU A 311 11.08 -16.07 -11.56
C GLU A 311 10.49 -16.28 -10.18
N THR A 312 10.63 -15.27 -9.32
CA THR A 312 9.94 -15.22 -8.03
C THR A 312 8.62 -14.49 -8.17
N LEU A 313 7.52 -15.21 -7.94
CA LEU A 313 6.18 -14.63 -7.84
C LEU A 313 5.91 -14.24 -6.39
N GLN A 314 5.48 -13.01 -6.22
CA GLN A 314 4.93 -12.54 -4.95
C GLN A 314 3.47 -12.15 -5.16
N LEU A 315 2.56 -12.92 -4.60
CA LEU A 315 1.18 -12.52 -4.36
C LEU A 315 1.18 -11.82 -3.01
N ALA A 316 0.98 -10.51 -3.00
CA ALA A 316 1.20 -9.66 -1.83
C ALA A 316 0.12 -8.58 -1.72
N PRO A 317 -0.09 -8.02 -0.53
CA PRO A 317 -1.06 -6.95 -0.30
C PRO A 317 -0.86 -5.76 -1.25
N GLY A 318 -1.97 -5.23 -1.78
CA GLY A 318 -1.95 -4.09 -2.70
C GLY A 318 -1.42 -4.40 -4.10
N GLY A 319 -1.15 -5.66 -4.39
CA GLY A 319 -0.75 -6.17 -5.70
C GLY A 319 -1.60 -7.38 -6.10
N ARG A 320 -0.96 -8.35 -6.75
CA ARG A 320 -1.62 -9.64 -7.04
C ARG A 320 -1.80 -10.43 -5.75
N HIS A 321 -2.96 -11.04 -5.58
CA HIS A 321 -3.28 -11.87 -4.44
C HIS A 321 -4.35 -12.90 -4.81
N VAL A 322 -4.58 -13.86 -3.91
CA VAL A 322 -5.72 -14.77 -4.02
C VAL A 322 -6.85 -14.23 -3.16
N MET A 323 -8.01 -14.03 -3.75
CA MET A 323 -9.24 -13.75 -3.05
C MET A 323 -9.90 -15.06 -2.61
N LEU A 324 -10.26 -15.16 -1.34
CA LEU A 324 -10.93 -16.32 -0.75
C LEU A 324 -12.31 -15.89 -0.28
N MET A 325 -13.35 -16.50 -0.83
CA MET A 325 -14.74 -16.09 -0.58
C MET A 325 -15.57 -17.23 -0.02
N GLY A 326 -16.41 -16.90 0.96
CA GLY A 326 -17.37 -17.86 1.53
C GLY A 326 -16.70 -18.94 2.38
N PHE A 327 -15.96 -18.56 3.42
CA PHE A 327 -15.42 -19.52 4.38
C PHE A 327 -16.54 -20.26 5.12
N ALA A 328 -16.43 -21.57 5.24
CA ALA A 328 -17.37 -22.39 6.00
C ALA A 328 -17.40 -22.01 7.50
N LYS A 329 -16.25 -21.63 8.05
CA LYS A 329 -16.07 -21.00 9.37
C LYS A 329 -14.98 -19.95 9.29
N ARG A 330 -15.03 -18.95 10.15
CA ARG A 330 -13.93 -17.98 10.27
C ARG A 330 -12.68 -18.69 10.80
N PRO A 331 -11.57 -18.71 10.06
CA PRO A 331 -10.36 -19.37 10.52
C PRO A 331 -9.69 -18.57 11.64
N GLU A 332 -9.00 -19.27 12.55
CA GLU A 332 -8.30 -18.69 13.69
C GLU A 332 -6.80 -18.60 13.43
N VAL A 333 -6.15 -17.57 14.01
CA VAL A 333 -4.68 -17.43 13.92
C VAL A 333 -4.00 -18.69 14.46
N GLY A 334 -3.05 -19.22 13.69
CA GLY A 334 -2.36 -20.48 14.00
C GLY A 334 -2.97 -21.72 13.34
N GLU A 335 -4.18 -21.62 12.78
CA GLU A 335 -4.72 -22.69 11.92
C GLU A 335 -4.01 -22.72 10.57
N THR A 336 -4.15 -23.83 9.87
CA THR A 336 -3.71 -23.96 8.46
C THR A 336 -4.90 -24.32 7.58
N ILE A 337 -4.90 -23.76 6.38
CA ILE A 337 -5.90 -24.05 5.36
C ILE A 337 -5.19 -24.70 4.17
N THR A 338 -5.70 -25.85 3.75
CA THR A 338 -5.20 -26.50 2.55
C THR A 338 -5.65 -25.75 1.31
N VAL A 339 -4.70 -25.34 0.49
CA VAL A 339 -4.92 -24.63 -0.78
C VAL A 339 -4.21 -25.37 -1.90
N ARG A 340 -4.81 -25.40 -3.07
CA ARG A 340 -4.28 -25.99 -4.28
C ARG A 340 -4.03 -24.89 -5.30
N LEU A 341 -2.78 -24.75 -5.73
CA LEU A 341 -2.37 -23.92 -6.84
C LEU A 341 -2.28 -24.81 -8.08
N HIS A 342 -3.03 -24.51 -9.13
CA HIS A 342 -3.00 -25.27 -10.37
C HIS A 342 -2.11 -24.59 -11.40
N PHE A 343 -1.01 -25.24 -11.76
CA PHE A 343 -0.08 -24.79 -12.79
C PHE A 343 -0.29 -25.57 -14.10
N ARG A 344 -0.06 -24.90 -15.21
CA ARG A 344 -0.27 -25.49 -16.55
C ARG A 344 0.67 -26.66 -16.83
N GLN A 345 1.93 -26.57 -16.41
CA GLN A 345 2.93 -27.62 -16.62
C GLN A 345 3.22 -28.42 -15.35
N ALA A 346 3.46 -27.77 -14.23
CA ALA A 346 3.76 -28.46 -12.98
C ALA A 346 2.53 -29.16 -12.37
N GLY A 347 1.31 -28.88 -12.86
CA GLY A 347 0.09 -29.45 -12.32
C GLY A 347 -0.27 -28.85 -10.95
N ASP A 348 -0.85 -29.65 -10.07
CA ASP A 348 -1.34 -29.23 -8.79
C ASP A 348 -0.25 -29.20 -7.73
N ILE A 349 -0.04 -28.03 -7.12
CA ILE A 349 0.77 -27.87 -5.93
C ILE A 349 -0.16 -27.65 -4.74
N VAL A 350 -0.23 -28.63 -3.85
CA VAL A 350 -1.02 -28.56 -2.62
C VAL A 350 -0.14 -28.03 -1.50
N LEU A 351 -0.61 -26.99 -0.81
CA LEU A 351 0.12 -26.35 0.28
C LEU A 351 -0.79 -26.08 1.48
N ALA A 352 -0.18 -25.95 2.64
CA ALA A 352 -0.82 -25.51 3.87
C ALA A 352 -0.58 -24.00 4.04
N ALA A 353 -1.59 -23.19 3.84
CA ALA A 353 -1.53 -21.75 4.07
C ALA A 353 -1.73 -21.47 5.57
N ASN A 354 -0.81 -20.73 6.18
CA ASN A 354 -0.88 -20.40 7.60
C ASN A 354 -1.82 -19.22 7.83
N VAL A 355 -2.74 -19.36 8.76
CA VAL A 355 -3.57 -18.26 9.22
C VAL A 355 -2.77 -17.41 10.21
N VAL A 356 -2.58 -16.14 9.90
CA VAL A 356 -1.72 -15.22 10.65
C VAL A 356 -2.47 -13.93 11.00
N SER A 357 -1.95 -13.17 11.96
CA SER A 357 -2.46 -11.82 12.21
C SER A 357 -2.05 -10.88 11.08
N TYR A 358 -2.88 -9.89 10.77
CA TYR A 358 -2.54 -8.86 9.76
C TYR A 358 -1.23 -8.15 10.06
N ALA A 359 -0.92 -7.92 11.33
CA ALA A 359 0.30 -7.23 11.75
C ALA A 359 1.60 -8.00 11.45
N GLU A 360 1.51 -9.32 11.18
CA GLU A 360 2.67 -10.17 10.88
C GLU A 360 2.91 -10.37 9.39
N VAL A 361 1.90 -10.08 8.55
CA VAL A 361 1.93 -10.38 7.11
C VAL A 361 3.17 -9.82 6.43
N GLU A 362 3.41 -8.52 6.55
CA GLU A 362 4.53 -7.86 5.86
C GLU A 362 5.88 -8.45 6.26
N ARG A 363 6.10 -8.65 7.56
CA ARG A 363 7.32 -9.24 8.09
C ARG A 363 7.56 -10.66 7.57
N MET A 364 6.51 -11.48 7.53
CA MET A 364 6.61 -12.87 7.08
C MET A 364 6.85 -12.97 5.58
N LEU A 365 6.17 -12.14 4.77
CA LEU A 365 6.40 -12.09 3.32
C LEU A 365 7.82 -11.62 2.97
N ALA A 366 8.33 -10.60 3.66
CA ALA A 366 9.70 -10.13 3.47
C ALA A 366 10.75 -11.19 3.82
N ALA A 367 10.56 -11.91 4.92
CA ALA A 367 11.43 -13.01 5.32
C ALA A 367 11.42 -14.16 4.30
N ALA A 368 10.22 -14.51 3.78
CA ALA A 368 10.06 -15.55 2.76
C ALA A 368 10.74 -15.17 1.44
N ALA A 369 10.58 -13.93 0.98
CA ALA A 369 11.23 -13.44 -0.24
C ALA A 369 12.77 -13.51 -0.12
N THR A 370 13.32 -13.13 1.03
CA THR A 370 14.76 -13.23 1.30
C THR A 370 15.25 -14.68 1.26
N SER A 371 14.47 -15.63 1.75
CA SER A 371 14.85 -17.06 1.78
C SER A 371 14.95 -17.71 0.41
N LEU A 372 14.27 -17.19 -0.60
CA LEU A 372 14.34 -17.68 -1.99
C LEU A 372 15.50 -17.09 -2.79
N GLY A 373 16.11 -16.01 -2.30
CA GLY A 373 17.28 -15.37 -2.92
C GLY A 373 18.62 -15.95 -2.44
N GLN A 374 18.58 -16.91 -1.49
CA GLN A 374 19.75 -17.66 -1.03
C GLN A 374 19.76 -19.06 -1.66
#